data_6419a607682ca4c06a2a90da1e41ae3f
#
_entry.id   6419a607682ca4c06a2a90da1e41ae3f
#
_cell.length_a   1.000
_cell.length_b   1.000
_cell.length_c   1.000
_cell.angle_alpha   90.00
_cell.angle_beta   90.00
_cell.angle_gamma   90.00
#
_symmetry.space_group_name_H-M   'P 1'
#
loop_
_entity.id
_entity.type
_entity.pdbx_description
1 polymer ?
#
loop_
_entity_poly.entity_id
_entity_poly.type
_entity_poly.pdbx_seq_one_letter_code
_entity_poly.pdbx_strand_id
1 'polypeptide(L)'
;MDWKQFFAAVISSIAWPVAVISLAGLLRHPLSQLIPLIRTLKIKDLQIDLGERLDKVKAEVEATTDELVPDATGIASYVSMAEIDPRAAMLSAWLPVERELREIADKVDLPPYAQMWGLIGELIRTGVLDDDIGNTLLSMNRIRNDAVHLSGPEVDIEQALAMGELCGRLTNRLKVIKSEVKAPSVG
;
A
#
# COMPACT_ATOMS: atom_id res chain seq x y z
N MET A 1 17.69 -60.36 -18.76
CA MET A 1 16.88 -59.15 -19.08
C MET A 1 16.65 -59.19 -20.57
N ASP A 2 15.40 -59.28 -21.00
CA ASP A 2 15.04 -59.29 -22.41
C ASP A 2 15.28 -57.90 -23.01
N TRP A 3 15.96 -57.83 -24.14
CA TRP A 3 16.22 -56.62 -24.91
C TRP A 3 14.96 -55.76 -25.10
N LYS A 4 13.82 -56.40 -25.31
CA LYS A 4 12.48 -55.74 -25.44
C LYS A 4 12.07 -55.02 -24.16
N GLN A 5 12.33 -55.57 -22.99
CA GLN A 5 12.02 -54.95 -21.68
C GLN A 5 12.91 -53.72 -21.38
N PHE A 6 14.17 -53.80 -21.78
CA PHE A 6 15.08 -52.66 -21.67
C PHE A 6 14.61 -51.46 -22.50
N PHE A 7 14.26 -51.69 -23.78
CA PHE A 7 13.77 -50.62 -24.62
C PHE A 7 12.42 -50.06 -24.14
N ALA A 8 11.51 -50.89 -23.67
CA ALA A 8 10.25 -50.45 -23.11
C ALA A 8 10.44 -49.54 -21.86
N ALA A 9 11.36 -49.89 -21.00
CA ALA A 9 11.69 -49.11 -19.81
C ALA A 9 12.35 -47.74 -20.17
N VAL A 10 13.26 -47.73 -21.14
CA VAL A 10 13.91 -46.51 -21.63
C VAL A 10 12.88 -45.55 -22.30
N ILE A 11 12.00 -46.08 -23.17
CA ILE A 11 10.95 -45.32 -23.83
C ILE A 11 9.96 -44.74 -22.78
N SER A 12 9.55 -45.52 -21.82
CA SER A 12 8.66 -45.10 -20.73
C SER A 12 9.28 -44.01 -19.86
N SER A 13 10.60 -44.11 -19.59
CA SER A 13 11.32 -43.12 -18.79
C SER A 13 11.52 -41.77 -19.51
N ILE A 14 11.66 -41.78 -20.85
CA ILE A 14 11.91 -40.59 -21.66
C ILE A 14 10.58 -39.94 -22.10
N ALA A 15 9.49 -40.70 -22.20
CA ALA A 15 8.20 -40.22 -22.68
C ALA A 15 7.65 -39.03 -21.85
N TRP A 16 7.79 -39.09 -20.53
CA TRP A 16 7.34 -38.02 -19.64
C TRP A 16 8.15 -36.72 -19.80
N PRO A 17 9.48 -36.67 -19.75
CA PRO A 17 10.23 -35.43 -19.97
C PRO A 17 9.98 -34.82 -21.36
N VAL A 18 9.87 -35.64 -22.42
CA VAL A 18 9.60 -35.19 -23.77
C VAL A 18 8.20 -34.58 -23.86
N ALA A 19 7.20 -35.19 -23.24
CA ALA A 19 5.84 -34.66 -23.20
C ALA A 19 5.80 -33.29 -22.51
N VAL A 20 6.49 -33.13 -21.37
CA VAL A 20 6.54 -31.86 -20.63
C VAL A 20 7.24 -30.76 -21.44
N ILE A 21 8.39 -31.09 -22.05
CA ILE A 21 9.13 -30.12 -22.88
C ILE A 21 8.31 -29.71 -24.11
N SER A 22 7.65 -30.66 -24.75
CA SER A 22 6.78 -30.40 -25.90
C SER A 22 5.60 -29.53 -25.53
N LEU A 23 4.95 -29.80 -24.40
CA LEU A 23 3.83 -29.01 -23.88
C LEU A 23 4.29 -27.59 -23.50
N ALA A 24 5.43 -27.45 -22.82
CA ALA A 24 6.01 -26.16 -22.48
C ALA A 24 6.40 -25.37 -23.75
N GLY A 25 6.94 -26.03 -24.76
CA GLY A 25 7.27 -25.43 -26.05
C GLY A 25 6.03 -24.95 -26.82
N LEU A 26 4.94 -25.70 -26.78
CA LEU A 26 3.69 -25.37 -27.43
C LEU A 26 2.97 -24.19 -26.73
N LEU A 27 3.03 -24.17 -25.41
CA LEU A 27 2.38 -23.14 -24.57
C LEU A 27 3.17 -21.84 -24.47
N ARG A 28 4.47 -21.85 -24.74
CA ARG A 28 5.33 -20.65 -24.59
C ARG A 28 4.84 -19.49 -25.47
N HIS A 29 4.37 -19.76 -26.68
CA HIS A 29 3.94 -18.76 -27.64
C HIS A 29 2.61 -18.08 -27.24
N PRO A 30 1.53 -18.82 -26.89
CA PRO A 30 0.32 -18.19 -26.40
C PRO A 30 0.51 -17.52 -25.03
N LEU A 31 1.33 -18.07 -24.12
CA LEU A 31 1.62 -17.43 -22.84
C LEU A 31 2.38 -16.12 -22.99
N SER A 32 3.36 -16.03 -23.89
CA SER A 32 4.11 -14.79 -24.11
C SER A 32 3.28 -13.67 -24.69
N GLN A 33 2.19 -14.00 -25.40
CA GLN A 33 1.23 -13.02 -25.94
C GLN A 33 0.20 -12.56 -24.89
N LEU A 34 -0.04 -13.36 -23.85
CA LEU A 34 -0.96 -13.02 -22.75
C LEU A 34 -0.29 -12.14 -21.68
N ILE A 35 1.03 -12.26 -21.51
CA ILE A 35 1.80 -11.49 -20.52
C ILE A 35 1.64 -9.95 -20.70
N PRO A 36 1.81 -9.37 -21.91
CA PRO A 36 1.59 -7.93 -22.09
C PRO A 36 0.12 -7.53 -21.91
N LEU A 37 -0.84 -8.39 -22.28
CA LEU A 37 -2.26 -8.10 -22.13
C LEU A 37 -2.69 -8.05 -20.66
N ILE A 38 -2.19 -8.97 -19.85
CA ILE A 38 -2.44 -9.00 -18.40
C ILE A 38 -1.77 -7.80 -17.72
N ARG A 39 -0.60 -7.39 -18.19
CA ARG A 39 0.13 -6.25 -17.62
C ARG A 39 -0.56 -4.92 -17.92
N THR A 40 -1.08 -4.74 -19.14
CA THR A 40 -1.76 -3.50 -19.55
C THR A 40 -3.16 -3.37 -18.93
N LEU A 41 -3.92 -4.47 -18.82
CA LEU A 41 -5.23 -4.47 -18.15
C LEU A 41 -5.11 -4.23 -16.64
N LYS A 42 -4.14 -4.90 -15.98
CA LYS A 42 -3.93 -4.73 -14.53
C LYS A 42 -3.45 -3.32 -14.16
N ILE A 43 -2.67 -2.67 -15.01
CA ILE A 43 -2.17 -1.31 -14.77
C ILE A 43 -3.28 -0.28 -14.92
N LYS A 44 -4.14 -0.39 -15.95
CA LYS A 44 -5.26 0.56 -16.16
C LYS A 44 -6.30 0.46 -15.05
N ASP A 45 -6.72 -0.73 -14.70
CA ASP A 45 -7.72 -0.94 -13.63
C ASP A 45 -7.18 -0.52 -12.25
N LEU A 46 -5.87 -0.71 -11.99
CA LEU A 46 -5.23 -0.30 -10.75
C LEU A 46 -5.00 1.22 -10.65
N GLN A 47 -4.78 1.93 -11.75
CA GLN A 47 -4.67 3.38 -11.75
C GLN A 47 -6.02 4.05 -11.49
N ILE A 48 -7.10 3.54 -12.09
CA ILE A 48 -8.47 3.99 -11.83
C ILE A 48 -8.85 3.71 -10.38
N ASP A 49 -8.49 2.54 -9.84
CA ASP A 49 -8.75 2.15 -8.46
C ASP A 49 -7.99 3.02 -7.44
N LEU A 50 -6.75 3.44 -7.73
CA LEU A 50 -5.99 4.31 -6.84
C LEU A 50 -6.58 5.72 -6.76
N GLY A 51 -6.95 6.31 -7.91
CA GLY A 51 -7.64 7.61 -7.97
C GLY A 51 -8.98 7.56 -7.24
N GLU A 52 -9.82 6.58 -7.53
CA GLU A 52 -11.13 6.42 -6.89
C GLU A 52 -11.02 6.23 -5.36
N ARG A 53 -9.99 5.53 -4.89
CA ARG A 53 -9.73 5.36 -3.45
C ARG A 53 -9.29 6.67 -2.79
N LEU A 54 -8.42 7.43 -3.44
CA LEU A 54 -8.00 8.74 -2.96
C LEU A 54 -9.19 9.72 -2.89
N ASP A 55 -10.07 9.71 -3.89
CA ASP A 55 -11.27 10.54 -3.90
C ASP A 55 -12.26 10.18 -2.77
N LYS A 56 -12.43 8.89 -2.50
CA LYS A 56 -13.25 8.43 -1.36
C LYS A 56 -12.67 8.88 -0.03
N VAL A 57 -11.36 8.68 0.17
CA VAL A 57 -10.68 9.10 1.41
C VAL A 57 -10.72 10.62 1.54
N LYS A 58 -10.59 11.36 0.43
CA LYS A 58 -10.73 12.82 0.42
C LYS A 58 -12.09 13.26 0.92
N ALA A 59 -13.17 12.66 0.44
CA ALA A 59 -14.52 12.95 0.89
C ALA A 59 -14.72 12.64 2.39
N GLU A 60 -14.15 11.55 2.90
CA GLU A 60 -14.19 11.19 4.32
C GLU A 60 -13.41 12.20 5.18
N VAL A 61 -12.21 12.61 4.75
CA VAL A 61 -11.37 13.57 5.47
C VAL A 61 -12.00 14.97 5.46
N GLU A 62 -12.61 15.41 4.34
CA GLU A 62 -13.30 16.68 4.26
C GLU A 62 -14.51 16.74 5.20
N ALA A 63 -15.19 15.60 5.43
CA ALA A 63 -16.33 15.54 6.35
C ALA A 63 -15.90 15.59 7.83
N THR A 64 -14.66 15.23 8.16
CA THR A 64 -14.20 15.03 9.54
C THR A 64 -13.15 16.03 10.03
N THR A 65 -12.61 16.89 9.15
CA THR A 65 -11.45 17.73 9.50
C THR A 65 -11.71 19.21 9.19
N ASP A 66 -11.69 20.02 10.24
CA ASP A 66 -11.68 21.50 10.14
C ASP A 66 -10.35 22.00 9.53
N GLU A 67 -10.42 23.10 8.77
CA GLU A 67 -9.37 23.65 7.91
C GLU A 67 -8.13 24.10 8.71
N LEU A 68 -7.12 23.24 8.83
CA LEU A 68 -5.79 23.60 9.34
C LEU A 68 -4.81 23.72 8.17
N VAL A 69 -4.36 24.93 7.89
CA VAL A 69 -3.45 25.28 6.79
C VAL A 69 -2.07 24.65 7.00
N PRO A 70 -1.52 23.89 6.05
CA PRO A 70 -0.16 23.36 6.12
C PRO A 70 0.90 24.47 5.98
N ASP A 71 2.10 24.24 6.56
CA ASP A 71 3.25 25.12 6.45
C ASP A 71 3.71 25.29 4.98
N ALA A 72 3.68 26.52 4.48
CA ALA A 72 3.94 26.85 3.07
C ALA A 72 5.32 26.39 2.57
N THR A 73 6.32 26.34 3.46
CA THR A 73 7.70 25.92 3.09
C THR A 73 7.79 24.42 2.83
N GLY A 74 7.08 23.62 3.63
CA GLY A 74 6.99 22.18 3.44
C GLY A 74 6.24 21.79 2.15
N ILE A 75 5.21 22.55 1.79
CA ILE A 75 4.41 22.32 0.58
C ILE A 75 5.27 22.49 -0.69
N ALA A 76 6.05 23.57 -0.81
CA ALA A 76 6.87 23.82 -2.00
C ALA A 76 7.92 22.72 -2.22
N SER A 77 8.55 22.23 -1.16
CA SER A 77 9.49 21.12 -1.23
C SER A 77 8.82 19.81 -1.64
N TYR A 78 7.60 19.57 -1.13
CA TYR A 78 6.82 18.36 -1.47
C TYR A 78 6.36 18.37 -2.94
N VAL A 79 5.89 19.53 -3.44
CA VAL A 79 5.50 19.69 -4.86
C VAL A 79 6.68 19.41 -5.76
N SER A 80 7.86 19.99 -5.47
CA SER A 80 9.07 19.73 -6.27
C SER A 80 9.48 18.26 -6.25
N MET A 81 9.30 17.56 -5.12
CA MET A 81 9.54 16.12 -5.04
C MET A 81 8.53 15.34 -5.91
N ALA A 82 7.24 15.72 -5.88
CA ALA A 82 6.19 15.07 -6.66
C ALA A 82 6.40 15.25 -8.18
N GLU A 83 6.98 16.37 -8.61
CA GLU A 83 7.34 16.60 -10.03
C GLU A 83 8.50 15.71 -10.50
N ILE A 84 9.45 15.38 -9.61
CA ILE A 84 10.62 14.56 -9.94
C ILE A 84 10.32 13.06 -9.79
N ASP A 85 9.72 12.67 -8.66
CA ASP A 85 9.38 11.29 -8.33
C ASP A 85 8.06 11.25 -7.53
N PRO A 86 6.91 11.15 -8.22
CA PRO A 86 5.61 11.10 -7.56
C PRO A 86 5.48 9.99 -6.53
N ARG A 87 6.11 8.84 -6.80
CA ARG A 87 6.09 7.69 -5.90
C ARG A 87 6.86 7.97 -4.61
N ALA A 88 8.06 8.52 -4.72
CA ALA A 88 8.84 8.91 -3.54
C ALA A 88 8.13 9.99 -2.72
N ALA A 89 7.49 10.96 -3.38
CA ALA A 89 6.66 11.96 -2.72
C ALA A 89 5.51 11.32 -1.94
N MET A 90 4.75 10.42 -2.56
CA MET A 90 3.65 9.70 -1.89
C MET A 90 4.12 8.93 -0.65
N LEU A 91 5.27 8.27 -0.73
CA LEU A 91 5.85 7.54 0.40
C LEU A 91 6.30 8.50 1.52
N SER A 92 6.90 9.63 1.15
CA SER A 92 7.38 10.63 2.12
C SER A 92 6.23 11.31 2.87
N ALA A 93 5.08 11.52 2.21
CA ALA A 93 3.89 12.10 2.81
C ALA A 93 3.35 11.29 4.00
N TRP A 94 3.54 9.98 4.00
CA TRP A 94 3.07 9.09 5.06
C TRP A 94 3.93 9.14 6.33
N LEU A 95 5.20 9.52 6.25
CA LEU A 95 6.12 9.49 7.40
C LEU A 95 5.66 10.32 8.61
N PRO A 96 5.11 11.54 8.44
CA PRO A 96 4.57 12.30 9.58
C PRO A 96 3.38 11.59 10.24
N VAL A 97 2.48 10.97 9.47
CA VAL A 97 1.34 10.22 9.99
C VAL A 97 1.83 9.04 10.84
N GLU A 98 2.77 8.26 10.30
CA GLU A 98 3.36 7.12 11.01
C GLU A 98 4.01 7.54 12.33
N ARG A 99 4.74 8.66 12.33
CA ARG A 99 5.36 9.20 13.53
C ARG A 99 4.33 9.55 14.60
N GLU A 100 3.28 10.31 14.24
CA GLU A 100 2.25 10.70 15.21
C GLU A 100 1.52 9.48 15.79
N LEU A 101 1.22 8.46 14.96
CA LEU A 101 0.61 7.21 15.44
C LEU A 101 1.49 6.47 16.44
N ARG A 102 2.80 6.40 16.21
CA ARG A 102 3.74 5.79 17.16
C ARG A 102 3.83 6.58 18.46
N GLU A 103 3.89 7.91 18.38
CA GLU A 103 3.92 8.78 19.55
C GLU A 103 2.63 8.69 20.39
N ILE A 104 1.47 8.52 19.74
CA ILE A 104 0.20 8.25 20.43
C ILE A 104 0.27 6.89 21.14
N ALA A 105 0.74 5.85 20.46
CA ALA A 105 0.87 4.51 21.02
C ALA A 105 1.80 4.49 22.24
N ASP A 106 2.95 5.15 22.16
CA ASP A 106 3.89 5.29 23.27
C ASP A 106 3.25 6.03 24.45
N LYS A 107 2.43 7.05 24.17
CA LYS A 107 1.75 7.83 25.22
C LYS A 107 0.68 7.02 25.98
N VAL A 108 0.08 6.02 25.33
CA VAL A 108 -0.93 5.12 25.95
C VAL A 108 -0.34 3.77 26.38
N ASP A 109 0.98 3.65 26.38
CA ASP A 109 1.73 2.45 26.80
C ASP A 109 1.34 1.17 26.04
N LEU A 110 1.11 1.31 24.71
CA LEU A 110 0.89 0.18 23.83
C LEU A 110 2.22 -0.53 23.50
N PRO A 111 2.19 -1.88 23.37
CA PRO A 111 3.36 -2.63 22.95
C PRO A 111 3.79 -2.23 21.52
N PRO A 112 5.07 -2.38 21.17
CA PRO A 112 5.54 -2.07 19.84
C PRO A 112 4.92 -3.00 18.79
N TYR A 113 4.34 -2.40 17.74
CA TYR A 113 3.79 -3.12 16.58
C TYR A 113 4.74 -3.05 15.41
N ALA A 114 5.06 -4.20 14.82
CA ALA A 114 5.90 -4.28 13.62
C ALA A 114 5.18 -3.75 12.37
N GLN A 115 3.85 -3.84 12.35
CA GLN A 115 3.02 -3.49 11.20
C GLN A 115 2.08 -2.34 11.55
N MET A 116 2.04 -1.31 10.70
CA MET A 116 1.21 -0.12 10.93
C MET A 116 -0.29 -0.42 11.02
N TRP A 117 -0.81 -1.35 10.20
CA TRP A 117 -2.21 -1.75 10.26
C TRP A 117 -2.59 -2.38 11.63
N GLY A 118 -1.66 -3.12 12.24
CA GLY A 118 -1.87 -3.69 13.59
C GLY A 118 -1.92 -2.61 14.66
N LEU A 119 -1.05 -1.60 14.57
CA LEU A 119 -1.04 -0.45 15.47
C LEU A 119 -2.34 0.35 15.37
N ILE A 120 -2.78 0.67 14.15
CA ILE A 120 -4.04 1.40 13.92
C ILE A 120 -5.22 0.61 14.48
N GLY A 121 -5.29 -0.70 14.21
CA GLY A 121 -6.34 -1.58 14.73
C GLY A 121 -6.39 -1.61 16.26
N GLU A 122 -5.25 -1.59 16.93
CA GLU A 122 -5.20 -1.55 18.39
C GLU A 122 -5.63 -0.18 18.95
N LEU A 123 -5.25 0.91 18.30
CA LEU A 123 -5.70 2.26 18.68
C LEU A 123 -7.21 2.44 18.53
N ILE A 124 -7.83 1.81 17.52
CA ILE A 124 -9.29 1.74 17.37
C ILE A 124 -9.89 0.91 18.51
N ARG A 125 -9.37 -0.30 18.73
CA ARG A 125 -9.88 -1.23 19.75
C ARG A 125 -9.85 -0.65 21.16
N THR A 126 -8.85 0.17 21.46
CA THR A 126 -8.69 0.85 22.76
C THR A 126 -9.50 2.15 22.87
N GLY A 127 -10.19 2.56 21.79
CA GLY A 127 -10.98 3.78 21.74
C GLY A 127 -10.14 5.07 21.71
N VAL A 128 -8.83 4.97 21.42
CA VAL A 128 -7.95 6.13 21.24
C VAL A 128 -8.21 6.82 19.90
N LEU A 129 -8.49 6.01 18.88
CA LEU A 129 -8.99 6.48 17.59
C LEU A 129 -10.45 6.08 17.44
N ASP A 130 -11.28 6.99 16.93
CA ASP A 130 -12.61 6.64 16.47
C ASP A 130 -12.56 5.79 15.18
N ASP A 131 -13.66 5.08 14.90
CA ASP A 131 -13.73 4.15 13.78
C ASP A 131 -13.52 4.86 12.43
N ASP A 132 -14.00 6.10 12.26
CA ASP A 132 -13.92 6.83 10.99
C ASP A 132 -12.48 7.21 10.66
N ILE A 133 -11.77 7.82 11.62
CA ILE A 133 -10.35 8.16 11.47
C ILE A 133 -9.50 6.89 11.31
N GLY A 134 -9.79 5.86 12.09
CA GLY A 134 -9.09 4.59 12.02
C GLY A 134 -9.23 3.91 10.65
N ASN A 135 -10.43 3.86 10.09
CA ASN A 135 -10.69 3.30 8.76
C ASN A 135 -10.03 4.12 7.66
N THR A 136 -10.04 5.44 7.77
CA THR A 136 -9.32 6.34 6.86
C THR A 136 -7.82 6.07 6.88
N LEU A 137 -7.22 5.96 8.07
CA LEU A 137 -5.79 5.63 8.23
C LEU A 137 -5.44 4.25 7.65
N LEU A 138 -6.29 3.24 7.84
CA LEU A 138 -6.10 1.91 7.24
C LEU A 138 -6.15 1.97 5.71
N SER A 139 -7.08 2.74 5.14
CA SER A 139 -7.20 2.96 3.70
C SER A 139 -5.96 3.66 3.13
N MET A 140 -5.48 4.71 3.79
CA MET A 140 -4.26 5.44 3.41
C MET A 140 -3.00 4.56 3.52
N ASN A 141 -2.88 3.76 4.58
CA ASN A 141 -1.78 2.81 4.73
C ASN A 141 -1.78 1.77 3.61
N ARG A 142 -2.96 1.32 3.15
CA ARG A 142 -3.08 0.41 2.02
C ARG A 142 -2.64 1.07 0.72
N ILE A 143 -3.10 2.29 0.43
CA ILE A 143 -2.68 3.08 -0.75
C ILE A 143 -1.16 3.25 -0.76
N ARG A 144 -0.57 3.64 0.38
CA ARG A 144 0.88 3.76 0.53
C ARG A 144 1.60 2.44 0.25
N ASN A 145 1.10 1.33 0.76
CA ASN A 145 1.70 0.01 0.54
C ASN A 145 1.62 -0.41 -0.94
N ASP A 146 0.51 -0.15 -1.61
CA ASP A 146 0.35 -0.42 -3.04
C ASP A 146 1.35 0.40 -3.88
N ALA A 147 1.63 1.65 -3.48
CA ALA A 147 2.62 2.51 -4.11
C ALA A 147 4.08 2.03 -3.91
N VAL A 148 4.40 1.30 -2.83
CA VAL A 148 5.76 0.73 -2.60
C VAL A 148 6.09 -0.37 -3.59
N HIS A 149 5.11 -1.13 -4.07
CA HIS A 149 5.37 -2.25 -4.96
C HIS A 149 5.78 -1.76 -6.35
N LEU A 150 7.01 -2.13 -6.80
CA LEU A 150 7.54 -1.78 -8.12
C LEU A 150 6.68 -2.29 -9.28
N SER A 151 5.90 -3.33 -9.05
CA SER A 151 4.89 -3.87 -9.97
C SER A 151 3.50 -3.25 -9.75
N GLY A 152 3.37 -2.30 -8.83
CA GLY A 152 2.14 -1.57 -8.56
C GLY A 152 1.79 -0.57 -9.67
N PRO A 153 0.64 0.13 -9.53
CA PRO A 153 0.23 1.15 -10.47
C PRO A 153 1.28 2.25 -10.57
N GLU A 154 1.40 2.84 -11.75
CA GLU A 154 2.21 4.05 -11.93
C GLU A 154 1.53 5.18 -11.16
N VAL A 155 2.26 5.82 -10.27
CA VAL A 155 1.78 6.96 -9.49
C VAL A 155 2.03 8.22 -10.29
N ASP A 156 0.99 9.01 -10.52
CA ASP A 156 1.11 10.31 -11.17
C ASP A 156 1.26 11.46 -10.14
N ILE A 157 1.56 12.65 -10.65
CA ILE A 157 1.78 13.85 -9.81
C ILE A 157 0.50 14.22 -9.03
N GLU A 158 -0.66 14.12 -9.66
CA GLU A 158 -1.95 14.48 -9.05
C GLU A 158 -2.26 13.58 -7.86
N GLN A 159 -2.07 12.27 -8.00
CA GLN A 159 -2.21 11.29 -6.93
C GLN A 159 -1.22 11.53 -5.78
N ALA A 160 0.03 11.88 -6.11
CA ALA A 160 1.03 12.21 -5.10
C ALA A 160 0.62 13.48 -4.31
N LEU A 161 0.15 14.52 -5.00
CA LEU A 161 -0.30 15.75 -4.36
C LEU A 161 -1.54 15.52 -3.48
N ALA A 162 -2.52 14.76 -3.95
CA ALA A 162 -3.68 14.37 -3.16
C ALA A 162 -3.29 13.60 -1.90
N MET A 163 -2.35 12.65 -2.01
CA MET A 163 -1.82 11.93 -0.85
C MET A 163 -1.14 12.86 0.15
N GLY A 164 -0.35 13.84 -0.33
CA GLY A 164 0.31 14.83 0.52
C GLY A 164 -0.68 15.68 1.31
N GLU A 165 -1.73 16.16 0.65
CA GLU A 165 -2.80 16.95 1.28
C GLU A 165 -3.51 16.13 2.38
N LEU A 166 -3.93 14.90 2.06
CA LEU A 166 -4.63 14.02 2.98
C LEU A 166 -3.76 13.65 4.19
N CYS A 167 -2.49 13.29 3.97
CA CYS A 167 -1.55 13.00 5.04
C CYS A 167 -1.31 14.23 5.95
N GLY A 168 -1.26 15.43 5.38
CA GLY A 168 -1.13 16.67 6.14
C GLY A 168 -2.33 16.90 7.09
N ARG A 169 -3.55 16.75 6.57
CA ARG A 169 -4.80 16.85 7.37
C ARG A 169 -4.83 15.79 8.48
N LEU A 170 -4.56 14.52 8.16
CA LEU A 170 -4.51 13.43 9.14
C LEU A 170 -3.44 13.66 10.21
N THR A 171 -2.26 14.12 9.83
CA THR A 171 -1.18 14.46 10.78
C THR A 171 -1.64 15.51 11.79
N ASN A 172 -2.31 16.56 11.32
CA ASN A 172 -2.83 17.60 12.20
C ASN A 172 -3.91 17.06 13.14
N ARG A 173 -4.83 16.23 12.63
CA ARG A 173 -5.85 15.58 13.45
C ARG A 173 -5.24 14.66 14.52
N LEU A 174 -4.23 13.88 14.16
CA LEU A 174 -3.51 13.00 15.11
C LEU A 174 -2.78 13.81 16.19
N LYS A 175 -2.23 14.99 15.88
CA LYS A 175 -1.63 15.89 16.89
C LYS A 175 -2.67 16.36 17.91
N VAL A 176 -3.89 16.66 17.48
CA VAL A 176 -5.00 17.03 18.38
C VAL A 176 -5.33 15.84 19.27
N ILE A 177 -5.59 14.65 18.70
CA ILE A 177 -5.85 13.43 19.47
C ILE A 177 -4.74 13.17 20.47
N LYS A 178 -3.47 13.25 20.05
CA LYS A 178 -2.31 13.09 20.94
C LYS A 178 -2.35 14.06 22.12
N SER A 179 -2.80 15.30 21.94
CA SER A 179 -2.91 16.28 23.02
C SER A 179 -4.03 15.96 24.01
N GLU A 180 -5.13 15.35 23.54
CA GLU A 180 -6.32 14.99 24.33
C GLU A 180 -6.12 13.70 25.12
N VAL A 181 -5.34 12.76 24.61
CA VAL A 181 -5.05 11.48 25.27
C VAL A 181 -4.22 11.72 26.54
N LYS A 182 -4.72 11.24 27.67
CA LYS A 182 -3.99 11.23 28.94
C LYS A 182 -3.10 10.00 29.03
N ALA A 183 -1.87 10.20 29.52
CA ALA A 183 -1.04 9.06 29.90
C ALA A 183 -1.75 8.21 30.98
N PRO A 184 -1.62 6.88 30.93
CA PRO A 184 -2.18 6.02 31.97
C PRO A 184 -1.64 6.47 33.32
N SER A 185 -2.54 6.71 34.29
CA SER A 185 -2.12 7.02 35.65
C SER A 185 -1.39 5.81 36.22
N VAL A 186 -0.08 5.97 36.42
CA VAL A 186 0.71 4.96 37.15
C VAL A 186 0.14 4.87 38.55
N GLY A 187 -0.62 3.79 38.79
CA GLY A 187 -1.16 3.43 40.10
C GLY A 187 -0.18 2.56 40.88
#